data_88612f6241e8aaaae3886b71ab68ff5e
#
_entry.id   88612f6241e8aaaae3886b71ab68ff5e
#
_cell.length_a   1.000
_cell.length_b   1.000
_cell.length_c   1.000
_cell.angle_alpha   90.00
_cell.angle_beta   90.00
_cell.angle_gamma   90.00
#
_symmetry.space_group_name_H-M   'P 1'
#
loop_
_entity.id
_entity.type
_entity.pdbx_description
1 polymer ?
#
loop_
_entity_poly.entity_id
_entity_poly.type
_entity_poly.pdbx_seq_one_letter_code
_entity_poly.pdbx_strand_id
1 'polypeptide(L)'
;MKSTQIRSIVAALLAVAAGAACGGARGQAAQPAPDAQGEAAAIARAQADSARHPWTAADARFMTHMIGHHAQAVAMAKMAPTHDASPAIRILAARIINAQEDEIATMQRWLRHRRQPVPEPSPAGVKMVMDGVEHVMLMPGMLTEAQMAELDRARGKEFDRLFLTYMIQHHRGATSMVSELFGTYGAG
;
A
#
# COMPACT_ATOMS: atom_id res chain seq x y z
N MET A 1 -7.61 -18.99 -17.29
CA MET A 1 -8.67 -18.17 -16.70
C MET A 1 -8.45 -17.80 -15.22
N LYS A 2 -7.23 -17.96 -14.65
CA LYS A 2 -6.97 -17.80 -13.20
C LYS A 2 -6.44 -16.40 -12.78
N SER A 3 -6.22 -15.49 -13.72
CA SER A 3 -5.53 -14.21 -13.43
C SER A 3 -6.44 -12.97 -13.33
N THR A 4 -7.75 -13.10 -13.57
CA THR A 4 -8.63 -11.94 -13.78
C THR A 4 -9.02 -11.23 -12.48
N GLN A 5 -9.16 -11.94 -11.38
CA GLN A 5 -9.62 -11.37 -10.12
C GLN A 5 -8.52 -10.60 -9.36
N ILE A 6 -7.30 -11.12 -9.34
CA ILE A 6 -6.15 -10.41 -8.73
C ILE A 6 -5.78 -9.19 -9.59
N ARG A 7 -5.91 -9.32 -10.92
CA ARG A 7 -5.75 -8.17 -11.83
C ARG A 7 -6.70 -7.04 -11.51
N SER A 8 -7.93 -7.31 -11.08
CA SER A 8 -8.90 -6.28 -10.70
C SER A 8 -8.51 -5.55 -9.41
N ILE A 9 -7.96 -6.25 -8.43
CA ILE A 9 -7.52 -5.64 -7.16
C ILE A 9 -6.25 -4.82 -7.38
N VAL A 10 -5.29 -5.35 -8.14
CA VAL A 10 -4.02 -4.67 -8.42
C VAL A 10 -4.20 -3.53 -9.44
N ALA A 11 -5.12 -3.69 -10.42
CA ALA A 11 -5.46 -2.60 -11.35
C ALA A 11 -6.12 -1.42 -10.62
N ALA A 12 -6.89 -1.67 -9.55
CA ALA A 12 -7.42 -0.61 -8.69
C ALA A 12 -6.32 0.15 -7.94
N LEU A 13 -5.22 -0.56 -7.56
CA LEU A 13 -4.08 0.04 -6.87
C LEU A 13 -3.21 0.94 -7.76
N LEU A 14 -3.20 0.72 -9.08
CA LEU A 14 -2.36 1.46 -10.04
C LEU A 14 -3.11 2.52 -10.85
N ALA A 15 -4.44 2.47 -10.93
CA ALA A 15 -5.24 3.33 -11.82
C ALA A 15 -5.49 4.76 -11.30
N VAL A 16 -5.04 5.13 -10.10
CA VAL A 16 -5.29 6.45 -9.49
C VAL A 16 -4.38 7.56 -10.05
N ALA A 17 -3.43 7.23 -10.94
CA ALA A 17 -2.47 8.22 -11.46
C ALA A 17 -2.93 9.00 -12.72
N ALA A 18 -4.10 8.72 -13.31
CA ALA A 18 -4.49 9.37 -14.55
C ALA A 18 -6.01 9.62 -14.65
N GLY A 19 -6.52 10.56 -13.90
CA GLY A 19 -7.91 10.98 -14.02
C GLY A 19 -8.13 12.40 -13.51
N ALA A 20 -7.84 13.41 -14.34
CA ALA A 20 -8.32 14.77 -14.11
C ALA A 20 -9.81 14.82 -14.46
N ALA A 21 -10.69 14.78 -13.48
CA ALA A 21 -12.08 15.18 -13.63
C ALA A 21 -12.49 16.04 -12.44
N CYS A 22 -12.87 17.27 -12.70
CA CYS A 22 -13.49 18.18 -11.76
C CYS A 22 -14.78 17.58 -11.21
N GLY A 23 -14.82 17.32 -9.91
CA GLY A 23 -16.03 16.90 -9.22
C GLY A 23 -15.88 17.18 -7.73
N GLY A 24 -16.81 17.96 -7.18
CA GLY A 24 -16.79 18.53 -5.83
C GLY A 24 -16.45 17.51 -4.74
N ALA A 25 -15.66 17.98 -3.79
CA ALA A 25 -15.30 17.27 -2.58
C ALA A 25 -16.55 16.93 -1.74
N ARG A 26 -17.14 15.76 -2.00
CA ARG A 26 -17.95 15.08 -1.00
C ARG A 26 -16.98 14.34 -0.10
N GLY A 27 -16.87 14.82 1.16
CA GLY A 27 -16.15 14.08 2.19
C GLY A 27 -16.67 12.65 2.22
N GLN A 28 -15.81 11.68 1.88
CA GLN A 28 -16.10 10.28 2.12
C GLN A 28 -16.17 10.10 3.63
N ALA A 29 -17.37 9.94 4.15
CA ALA A 29 -17.55 9.50 5.52
C ALA A 29 -16.82 8.16 5.69
N ALA A 30 -15.99 8.07 6.72
CA ALA A 30 -15.34 6.81 7.09
C ALA A 30 -16.42 5.72 7.14
N GLN A 31 -16.21 4.63 6.41
CA GLN A 31 -17.15 3.50 6.44
C GLN A 31 -17.18 2.96 7.86
N PRO A 32 -18.37 2.80 8.47
CA PRO A 32 -18.45 2.20 9.79
C PRO A 32 -17.81 0.82 9.76
N ALA A 33 -17.11 0.46 10.84
CA ALA A 33 -16.59 -0.89 11.00
C ALA A 33 -17.74 -1.89 10.84
N PRO A 34 -17.57 -2.98 10.06
CA PRO A 34 -18.63 -3.97 9.89
C PRO A 34 -18.98 -4.55 11.27
N ASP A 35 -20.29 -4.70 11.53
CA ASP A 35 -20.75 -5.45 12.69
C ASP A 35 -20.31 -6.93 12.60
N ALA A 36 -20.36 -7.66 13.70
CA ALA A 36 -19.89 -9.06 13.74
C ALA A 36 -20.62 -9.96 12.71
N GLN A 37 -21.86 -9.66 12.35
CA GLN A 37 -22.62 -10.40 11.36
C GLN A 37 -22.15 -10.06 9.94
N GLY A 38 -21.87 -8.78 9.67
CA GLY A 38 -21.30 -8.32 8.42
C GLY A 38 -19.90 -8.90 8.18
N GLU A 39 -19.07 -8.98 9.20
CA GLU A 39 -17.73 -9.58 9.12
C GLU A 39 -17.81 -11.10 8.88
N ALA A 40 -18.67 -11.83 9.57
CA ALA A 40 -18.88 -13.27 9.35
C ALA A 40 -19.34 -13.55 7.91
N ALA A 41 -20.29 -12.75 7.39
CA ALA A 41 -20.75 -12.86 6.00
C ALA A 41 -19.64 -12.52 4.99
N ALA A 42 -18.77 -11.55 5.29
CA ALA A 42 -17.62 -11.21 4.45
C ALA A 42 -16.58 -12.35 4.41
N ILE A 43 -16.30 -12.96 5.55
CA ILE A 43 -15.41 -14.14 5.64
C ILE A 43 -16.00 -15.32 4.84
N ALA A 44 -17.29 -15.61 4.99
CA ALA A 44 -17.95 -16.69 4.25
C ALA A 44 -17.90 -16.46 2.73
N ARG A 45 -18.15 -15.22 2.27
CA ARG A 45 -18.00 -14.85 0.85
C ARG A 45 -16.57 -15.02 0.35
N ALA A 46 -15.57 -14.56 1.12
CA ALA A 46 -14.17 -14.70 0.75
C ALA A 46 -13.72 -16.16 0.69
N GLN A 47 -14.24 -17.03 1.55
CA GLN A 47 -13.99 -18.46 1.51
C GLN A 47 -14.62 -19.12 0.27
N ALA A 48 -15.86 -18.78 -0.05
CA ALA A 48 -16.53 -19.26 -1.25
C ALA A 48 -15.84 -18.77 -2.54
N ASP A 49 -15.34 -17.54 -2.54
CA ASP A 49 -14.57 -17.00 -3.65
C ASP A 49 -13.20 -17.68 -3.79
N SER A 50 -12.52 -17.94 -2.68
CA SER A 50 -11.24 -18.66 -2.66
C SER A 50 -11.37 -20.11 -3.13
N ALA A 51 -12.53 -20.74 -3.00
CA ALA A 51 -12.78 -22.05 -3.56
C ALA A 51 -12.88 -22.03 -5.10
N ARG A 52 -13.41 -20.94 -5.66
CA ARG A 52 -13.52 -20.73 -7.12
C ARG A 52 -12.25 -20.16 -7.73
N HIS A 53 -11.58 -19.28 -6.99
CA HIS A 53 -10.37 -18.57 -7.39
C HIS A 53 -9.33 -18.71 -6.27
N PRO A 54 -8.58 -19.82 -6.21
CA PRO A 54 -7.61 -20.05 -5.16
C PRO A 54 -6.57 -18.94 -5.09
N TRP A 55 -6.35 -18.44 -3.90
CA TRP A 55 -5.20 -17.58 -3.59
C TRP A 55 -4.01 -18.46 -3.15
N THR A 56 -2.82 -17.92 -3.20
CA THR A 56 -1.58 -18.61 -2.86
C THR A 56 -0.84 -17.93 -1.72
N ALA A 57 0.18 -18.58 -1.19
CA ALA A 57 1.07 -17.98 -0.21
C ALA A 57 1.81 -16.73 -0.78
N ALA A 58 2.01 -16.66 -2.10
CA ALA A 58 2.60 -15.48 -2.74
C ALA A 58 1.67 -14.27 -2.66
N ASP A 59 0.35 -14.47 -2.85
CA ASP A 59 -0.64 -13.40 -2.69
C ASP A 59 -0.66 -12.87 -1.24
N ALA A 60 -0.65 -13.77 -0.26
CA ALA A 60 -0.64 -13.37 1.14
C ALA A 60 0.64 -12.60 1.51
N ARG A 61 1.80 -13.05 1.04
CA ARG A 61 3.07 -12.33 1.22
C ARG A 61 3.03 -10.96 0.55
N PHE A 62 2.53 -10.87 -0.68
CA PHE A 62 2.39 -9.61 -1.39
C PHE A 62 1.55 -8.61 -0.59
N MET A 63 0.36 -9.01 -0.10
CA MET A 63 -0.49 -8.14 0.71
C MET A 63 0.21 -7.70 2.00
N THR A 64 0.89 -8.61 2.69
CA THR A 64 1.65 -8.32 3.91
C THR A 64 2.76 -7.31 3.66
N HIS A 65 3.55 -7.49 2.61
CA HIS A 65 4.67 -6.63 2.27
C HIS A 65 4.20 -5.25 1.77
N MET A 66 3.12 -5.22 0.99
CA MET A 66 2.59 -3.98 0.43
C MET A 66 1.96 -3.09 1.51
N ILE A 67 1.44 -3.65 2.61
CA ILE A 67 0.97 -2.87 3.76
C ILE A 67 2.12 -2.03 4.35
N GLY A 68 3.28 -2.63 4.59
CA GLY A 68 4.46 -1.91 5.09
C GLY A 68 5.00 -0.90 4.07
N HIS A 69 5.02 -1.29 2.80
CA HIS A 69 5.42 -0.41 1.70
C HIS A 69 4.53 0.85 1.67
N HIS A 70 3.22 0.73 1.69
CA HIS A 70 2.27 1.84 1.71
C HIS A 70 2.40 2.71 2.98
N ALA A 71 2.63 2.08 4.12
CA ALA A 71 2.85 2.82 5.36
C ALA A 71 4.02 3.80 5.27
N GLN A 72 5.09 3.47 4.53
CA GLN A 72 6.20 4.39 4.32
C GLN A 72 5.81 5.57 3.41
N ALA A 73 5.05 5.36 2.34
CA ALA A 73 4.57 6.46 1.50
C ALA A 73 3.66 7.42 2.28
N VAL A 74 2.80 6.88 3.15
CA VAL A 74 1.97 7.68 4.06
C VAL A 74 2.84 8.48 5.03
N ALA A 75 3.89 7.88 5.60
CA ALA A 75 4.83 8.59 6.48
C ALA A 75 5.55 9.74 5.75
N MET A 76 6.04 9.51 4.53
CA MET A 76 6.63 10.54 3.68
C MET A 76 5.63 11.67 3.39
N ALA A 77 4.41 11.33 3.02
CA ALA A 77 3.38 12.29 2.65
C ALA A 77 2.92 13.16 3.85
N LYS A 78 2.89 12.58 5.06
CA LYS A 78 2.56 13.28 6.31
C LYS A 78 3.60 14.35 6.70
N MET A 79 4.78 14.38 6.10
CA MET A 79 5.77 15.45 6.30
C MET A 79 5.38 16.75 5.58
N ALA A 80 4.68 16.68 4.45
CA ALA A 80 4.42 17.84 3.59
C ALA A 80 3.82 19.10 4.30
N PRO A 81 2.86 18.98 5.25
CA PRO A 81 2.30 20.13 5.94
C PRO A 81 3.30 20.92 6.80
N THR A 82 4.34 20.25 7.33
CA THR A 82 5.30 20.82 8.29
C THR A 82 6.66 21.11 7.68
N HIS A 83 6.85 20.83 6.39
CA HIS A 83 8.13 20.95 5.68
C HIS A 83 8.11 22.04 4.61
N ASP A 84 7.27 23.05 4.75
CA ASP A 84 7.11 24.18 3.82
C ASP A 84 6.89 23.74 2.37
N ALA A 85 6.22 22.59 2.17
CA ALA A 85 5.90 22.08 0.85
C ALA A 85 5.01 23.05 0.08
N SER A 86 5.20 23.11 -1.24
CA SER A 86 4.34 23.90 -2.12
C SER A 86 2.88 23.43 -2.06
N PRO A 87 1.91 24.31 -2.39
CA PRO A 87 0.49 23.92 -2.41
C PRO A 87 0.21 22.68 -3.28
N ALA A 88 0.90 22.56 -4.41
CA ALA A 88 0.75 21.40 -5.30
C ALA A 88 1.21 20.09 -4.62
N ILE A 89 2.35 20.13 -3.94
CA ILE A 89 2.87 18.95 -3.20
C ILE A 89 1.99 18.61 -2.01
N ARG A 90 1.46 19.59 -1.27
CA ARG A 90 0.51 19.33 -0.17
C ARG A 90 -0.77 18.64 -0.67
N ILE A 91 -1.31 19.06 -1.82
CA ILE A 91 -2.48 18.43 -2.44
C ILE A 91 -2.15 17.00 -2.87
N LEU A 92 -1.01 16.79 -3.51
CA LEU A 92 -0.55 15.44 -3.92
C LEU A 92 -0.37 14.56 -2.70
N ALA A 93 0.31 15.02 -1.66
CA ALA A 93 0.52 14.29 -0.42
C ALA A 93 -0.79 13.87 0.25
N ALA A 94 -1.77 14.79 0.34
CA ALA A 94 -3.09 14.47 0.90
C ALA A 94 -3.82 13.37 0.09
N ARG A 95 -3.71 13.38 -1.23
CA ARG A 95 -4.28 12.33 -2.09
C ARG A 95 -3.58 10.99 -1.88
N ILE A 96 -2.24 11.00 -1.75
CA ILE A 96 -1.45 9.79 -1.46
C ILE A 96 -1.87 9.21 -0.11
N ILE A 97 -1.98 10.02 0.93
CA ILE A 97 -2.41 9.57 2.26
C ILE A 97 -3.76 8.86 2.16
N ASN A 98 -4.77 9.53 1.62
CA ASN A 98 -6.13 8.97 1.54
C ASN A 98 -6.16 7.65 0.74
N ALA A 99 -5.55 7.63 -0.45
CA ALA A 99 -5.53 6.44 -1.29
C ALA A 99 -4.82 5.27 -0.59
N GLN A 100 -3.63 5.51 -0.04
CA GLN A 100 -2.83 4.44 0.53
C GLN A 100 -3.34 3.95 1.88
N GLU A 101 -3.97 4.78 2.69
CA GLU A 101 -4.67 4.33 3.91
C GLU A 101 -5.88 3.44 3.55
N ASP A 102 -6.65 3.77 2.50
CA ASP A 102 -7.75 2.93 2.01
C ASP A 102 -7.24 1.58 1.44
N GLU A 103 -6.11 1.60 0.74
CA GLU A 103 -5.46 0.41 0.19
C GLU A 103 -4.91 -0.49 1.30
N ILE A 104 -4.26 0.07 2.32
CA ILE A 104 -3.83 -0.66 3.52
C ILE A 104 -5.04 -1.36 4.17
N ALA A 105 -6.12 -0.62 4.42
CA ALA A 105 -7.33 -1.18 5.02
C ALA A 105 -7.93 -2.31 4.15
N THR A 106 -7.86 -2.18 2.83
CA THR A 106 -8.33 -3.21 1.89
C THR A 106 -7.47 -4.47 1.95
N MET A 107 -6.14 -4.33 1.98
CA MET A 107 -5.21 -5.46 2.11
C MET A 107 -5.36 -6.16 3.46
N GLN A 108 -5.52 -5.40 4.55
CA GLN A 108 -5.78 -5.96 5.87
C GLN A 108 -7.09 -6.74 5.92
N ARG A 109 -8.17 -6.21 5.32
CA ARG A 109 -9.44 -6.96 5.19
C ARG A 109 -9.26 -8.24 4.37
N TRP A 110 -8.53 -8.17 3.26
CA TRP A 110 -8.27 -9.34 2.42
C TRP A 110 -7.57 -10.46 3.19
N LEU A 111 -6.53 -10.12 3.97
CA LEU A 111 -5.80 -11.06 4.84
C LEU A 111 -6.71 -11.65 5.92
N ARG A 112 -7.47 -10.78 6.63
CA ARG A 112 -8.38 -11.18 7.70
C ARG A 112 -9.43 -12.17 7.22
N HIS A 113 -10.08 -11.90 6.08
CA HIS A 113 -11.12 -12.77 5.53
C HIS A 113 -10.56 -14.14 5.08
N ARG A 114 -9.27 -14.24 4.90
CA ARG A 114 -8.57 -15.50 4.55
C ARG A 114 -7.85 -16.13 5.74
N ARG A 115 -8.09 -15.61 6.94
CA ARG A 115 -7.46 -16.07 8.20
C ARG A 115 -5.93 -16.06 8.13
N GLN A 116 -5.39 -15.09 7.39
CA GLN A 116 -3.96 -14.84 7.36
C GLN A 116 -3.55 -13.84 8.44
N PRO A 117 -2.31 -13.89 8.94
CA PRO A 117 -1.79 -12.87 9.82
C PRO A 117 -1.93 -11.47 9.22
N VAL A 118 -2.41 -10.51 9.99
CA VAL A 118 -2.60 -9.12 9.57
C VAL A 118 -1.53 -8.26 10.23
N PRO A 119 -0.56 -7.73 9.46
CA PRO A 119 0.48 -6.90 10.05
C PRO A 119 -0.05 -5.51 10.40
N GLU A 120 0.54 -4.91 11.42
CA GLU A 120 0.40 -3.48 11.66
C GLU A 120 1.19 -2.69 10.60
N PRO A 121 0.63 -1.60 10.06
CA PRO A 121 1.31 -0.76 9.09
C PRO A 121 2.57 -0.13 9.71
N SER A 122 3.74 -0.49 9.23
CA SER A 122 5.02 0.04 9.71
C SER A 122 5.83 0.64 8.56
N PRO A 123 6.23 1.92 8.64
CA PRO A 123 7.06 2.54 7.61
C PRO A 123 8.53 2.07 7.64
N ALA A 124 8.94 1.36 8.67
CA ALA A 124 10.32 0.87 8.80
C ALA A 124 10.63 -0.35 7.93
N GLY A 125 9.61 -0.97 7.32
CA GLY A 125 9.75 -2.21 6.56
C GLY A 125 9.06 -3.38 7.23
N VAL A 126 9.32 -4.57 6.73
CA VAL A 126 8.72 -5.81 7.22
C VAL A 126 9.68 -6.51 8.16
N LYS A 127 9.22 -6.83 9.37
CA LYS A 127 9.96 -7.64 10.33
C LYS A 127 9.93 -9.11 9.91
N MET A 128 11.09 -9.72 9.85
CA MET A 128 11.26 -11.14 9.56
C MET A 128 12.20 -11.75 10.59
N VAL A 129 11.88 -12.97 11.01
CA VAL A 129 12.79 -13.74 11.88
C VAL A 129 13.60 -14.69 10.98
N MET A 130 14.92 -14.51 10.95
CA MET A 130 15.86 -15.37 10.27
C MET A 130 16.87 -15.87 11.29
N ASP A 131 17.02 -17.20 11.39
CA ASP A 131 17.91 -17.85 12.36
C ASP A 131 17.68 -17.42 13.82
N GLY A 132 16.40 -17.17 14.18
CA GLY A 132 16.01 -16.72 15.51
C GLY A 132 16.28 -15.25 15.82
N VAL A 133 16.77 -14.48 14.85
CA VAL A 133 17.03 -13.03 14.96
C VAL A 133 16.00 -12.26 14.15
N GLU A 134 15.46 -11.20 14.75
CA GLU A 134 14.54 -10.28 14.06
C GLU A 134 15.35 -9.36 13.11
N HIS A 135 15.02 -9.39 11.84
CA HIS A 135 15.54 -8.51 10.81
C HIS A 135 14.43 -7.64 10.24
N VAL A 136 14.75 -6.39 9.92
CA VAL A 136 13.87 -5.50 9.17
C VAL A 136 14.30 -5.51 7.71
N MET A 137 13.41 -5.95 6.83
CA MET A 137 13.63 -5.93 5.39
C MET A 137 12.88 -4.78 4.74
N LEU A 138 13.61 -4.00 3.94
CA LEU A 138 13.00 -3.01 3.07
C LEU A 138 12.52 -3.69 1.78
N MET A 139 11.29 -3.41 1.39
CA MET A 139 10.77 -3.87 0.10
C MET A 139 11.35 -3.02 -1.05
N PRO A 140 11.32 -3.52 -2.29
CA PRO A 140 11.80 -2.79 -3.45
C PRO A 140 11.29 -1.35 -3.47
N GLY A 141 12.16 -0.38 -3.68
CA GLY A 141 11.83 1.04 -3.76
C GLY A 141 11.61 1.77 -2.43
N MET A 142 11.47 1.06 -1.30
CA MET A 142 11.40 1.71 0.00
C MET A 142 12.66 2.53 0.29
N LEU A 143 12.47 3.63 0.98
CA LEU A 143 13.55 4.49 1.43
C LEU A 143 14.30 3.85 2.59
N THR A 144 15.60 4.00 2.58
CA THR A 144 16.45 3.73 3.73
C THR A 144 16.20 4.75 4.84
N GLU A 145 16.62 4.44 6.05
CA GLU A 145 16.58 5.38 7.17
C GLU A 145 17.30 6.69 6.85
N ALA A 146 18.46 6.62 6.17
CA ALA A 146 19.22 7.79 5.75
C ALA A 146 18.43 8.68 4.76
N GLN A 147 17.74 8.08 3.79
CA GLN A 147 16.88 8.81 2.84
C GLN A 147 15.65 9.42 3.53
N MET A 148 15.02 8.69 4.45
CA MET A 148 13.91 9.23 5.26
C MET A 148 14.37 10.43 6.09
N ALA A 149 15.55 10.34 6.73
CA ALA A 149 16.12 11.43 7.50
C ALA A 149 16.56 12.62 6.62
N GLU A 150 16.98 12.37 5.37
CA GLU A 150 17.27 13.42 4.40
C GLU A 150 15.99 14.18 4.03
N LEU A 151 14.92 13.45 3.72
CA LEU A 151 13.62 14.05 3.41
C LEU A 151 13.06 14.86 4.60
N ASP A 152 13.20 14.34 5.82
CA ASP A 152 12.72 14.99 7.03
C ASP A 152 13.49 16.29 7.37
N ARG A 153 14.74 16.40 6.96
CA ARG A 153 15.53 17.64 7.11
C ARG A 153 15.23 18.70 6.04
N ALA A 154 14.74 18.30 4.87
CA ALA A 154 14.49 19.20 3.76
C ALA A 154 13.28 20.11 3.99
N ARG A 155 13.30 21.31 3.43
CA ARG A 155 12.20 22.29 3.52
C ARG A 155 11.97 22.97 2.18
N GLY A 156 10.76 23.45 1.94
CA GLY A 156 10.40 24.23 0.77
C GLY A 156 10.68 23.50 -0.55
N LYS A 157 11.33 24.15 -1.49
CA LYS A 157 11.62 23.61 -2.82
C LYS A 157 12.49 22.34 -2.77
N GLU A 158 13.38 22.23 -1.79
CA GLU A 158 14.21 21.05 -1.65
C GLU A 158 13.40 19.85 -1.13
N PHE A 159 12.47 20.09 -0.19
CA PHE A 159 11.50 19.07 0.20
C PHE A 159 10.68 18.60 -0.99
N ASP A 160 10.13 19.52 -1.78
CA ASP A 160 9.33 19.20 -2.96
C ASP A 160 10.09 18.29 -3.94
N ARG A 161 11.37 18.65 -4.21
CA ARG A 161 12.25 17.88 -5.10
C ARG A 161 12.52 16.48 -4.58
N LEU A 162 12.90 16.36 -3.32
CA LEU A 162 13.22 15.07 -2.69
C LEU A 162 11.96 14.22 -2.56
N PHE A 163 10.84 14.81 -2.13
CA PHE A 163 9.56 14.10 -2.03
C PHE A 163 9.15 13.46 -3.35
N LEU A 164 9.21 14.21 -4.45
CA LEU A 164 8.90 13.66 -5.78
C LEU A 164 9.88 12.58 -6.21
N THR A 165 11.19 12.81 -6.02
CA THR A 165 12.23 11.85 -6.38
C THR A 165 12.04 10.53 -5.64
N TYR A 166 11.84 10.60 -4.34
CA TYR A 166 11.70 9.44 -3.49
C TYR A 166 10.33 8.75 -3.66
N MET A 167 9.27 9.50 -3.91
CA MET A 167 7.96 8.92 -4.19
C MET A 167 7.96 8.17 -5.53
N ILE A 168 8.68 8.67 -6.55
CA ILE A 168 8.88 7.96 -7.82
C ILE A 168 9.69 6.68 -7.61
N GLN A 169 10.79 6.73 -6.85
CA GLN A 169 11.56 5.53 -6.48
C GLN A 169 10.66 4.49 -5.81
N HIS A 170 9.87 4.91 -4.84
CA HIS A 170 8.97 4.09 -4.06
C HIS A 170 7.92 3.42 -4.94
N HIS A 171 7.24 4.15 -5.82
CA HIS A 171 6.23 3.60 -6.73
C HIS A 171 6.82 2.66 -7.78
N ARG A 172 8.05 2.91 -8.27
CA ARG A 172 8.77 1.96 -9.13
C ARG A 172 9.01 0.63 -8.43
N GLY A 173 9.34 0.67 -7.13
CA GLY A 173 9.44 -0.54 -6.32
C GLY A 173 8.12 -1.31 -6.23
N ALA A 174 7.00 -0.61 -6.00
CA ALA A 174 5.68 -1.24 -6.00
C ALA A 174 5.38 -1.93 -7.34
N THR A 175 5.68 -1.29 -8.48
CA THR A 175 5.49 -1.93 -9.80
C THR A 175 6.36 -3.16 -10.00
N SER A 176 7.58 -3.18 -9.45
CA SER A 176 8.45 -4.37 -9.46
C SER A 176 7.84 -5.52 -8.64
N MET A 177 7.31 -5.22 -7.45
CA MET A 177 6.63 -6.22 -6.61
C MET A 177 5.40 -6.82 -7.31
N VAL A 178 4.63 -5.99 -8.02
CA VAL A 178 3.50 -6.45 -8.84
C VAL A 178 3.97 -7.35 -9.98
N SER A 179 5.03 -6.96 -10.68
CA SER A 179 5.60 -7.75 -11.78
C SER A 179 6.13 -9.10 -11.30
N GLU A 180 6.74 -9.14 -10.12
CA GLU A 180 7.20 -10.38 -9.49
C GLU A 180 6.02 -11.31 -9.16
N LEU A 181 4.96 -10.77 -8.54
CA LEU A 181 3.76 -11.54 -8.22
C LEU A 181 3.17 -12.19 -9.47
N PHE A 182 3.01 -11.43 -10.56
CA PHE A 182 2.42 -11.97 -11.78
C PHE A 182 3.39 -12.83 -12.60
N GLY A 183 4.68 -12.57 -12.55
CA GLY A 183 5.70 -13.40 -13.17
C GLY A 183 5.77 -14.79 -12.56
N THR A 184 5.54 -14.91 -11.25
CA THR A 184 5.47 -16.19 -10.55
C THR A 184 4.27 -17.04 -11.00
N TYR A 185 3.18 -16.42 -11.47
CA TYR A 185 1.98 -17.11 -11.97
C TYR A 185 1.97 -17.33 -13.49
N GLY A 186 2.77 -16.60 -14.24
CA GLY A 186 2.77 -16.64 -15.70
C GLY A 186 3.74 -17.65 -16.31
N ALA A 187 4.49 -18.39 -15.52
CA ALA A 187 5.46 -19.38 -15.96
C ALA A 187 4.90 -20.83 -15.99
N GLY A 188 3.57 -20.98 -16.04
CA GLY A 188 2.89 -22.28 -16.16
C GLY A 188 2.09 -22.36 -17.46
#